data_907c5baca12988705ff93b86e898e303
#
_entry.id   907c5baca12988705ff93b86e898e303
#
_cell.length_a   1.000
_cell.length_b   1.000
_cell.length_c   1.000
_cell.angle_alpha   90.00
_cell.angle_beta   90.00
_cell.angle_gamma   90.00
#
_symmetry.space_group_name_H-M   'P 1'
#
loop_
_entity.id
_entity.type
_entity.pdbx_description
1 polymer ?
#
loop_
_entity_poly.entity_id
_entity_poly.type
_entity_poly.pdbx_seq_one_letter_code
_entity_poly.pdbx_strand_id
1 'polypeptide(L)'
;MSWGTTRRRVTARAVLGAVAVALAACAGLPGGGAQSPAQEPAANETKDRITASDETEASKRARVRIELAGAYFGRGQMATALDEIKLAIVADPTNPAAFNLRGLIYGNLGDDKLAEESFRRALQLDARDADTMQNYGWFLCQQKRFPEAESLFRQALAMPNYRDSPRTLLTQGICQARAGQWSQAEGTLTRSYELDPGNPSTAINLAEVLYHRGELERARFQIRRINGNPDIVNAQTLWLAARIENRLGNRQGVQDFGSQLRARFPQSPEAGAFARGQFDE
;
A
#
# COMPACT_ATOMS: atom_id res chain seq x y z
N MET A 1 26.41 9.12 45.91
CA MET A 1 25.27 10.00 46.15
C MET A 1 24.01 9.29 45.72
N SER A 2 23.22 8.90 46.71
CA SER A 2 22.02 8.09 46.66
C SER A 2 20.81 8.96 46.27
N TRP A 3 19.98 8.50 45.33
CA TRP A 3 18.65 9.06 45.15
C TRP A 3 17.63 7.94 45.09
N GLY A 4 16.67 8.06 45.98
CA GLY A 4 15.73 7.06 46.40
C GLY A 4 14.55 6.86 45.45
N THR A 5 14.13 5.62 45.48
CA THR A 5 12.91 5.09 44.87
C THR A 5 11.68 5.47 45.70
N THR A 6 10.73 6.20 45.08
CA THR A 6 9.40 6.41 45.69
C THR A 6 8.37 5.56 44.97
N ARG A 7 8.02 4.42 45.56
CA ARG A 7 6.86 3.60 45.18
C ARG A 7 5.58 4.26 45.68
N ARG A 8 4.67 4.65 44.76
CA ARG A 8 3.27 4.96 45.12
C ARG A 8 2.44 3.69 45.00
N ARG A 9 1.92 3.24 46.14
CA ARG A 9 0.90 2.19 46.26
C ARG A 9 -0.46 2.82 45.92
N VAL A 10 -1.18 2.23 44.94
CA VAL A 10 -2.59 2.52 44.70
C VAL A 10 -3.40 1.42 45.35
N THR A 11 -4.20 1.79 46.33
CA THR A 11 -5.12 0.92 47.06
C THR A 11 -6.40 0.70 46.26
N ALA A 12 -6.71 -0.58 46.04
CA ALA A 12 -8.00 -1.02 45.51
C ALA A 12 -9.09 -0.87 46.61
N ARG A 13 -10.19 -0.19 46.28
CA ARG A 13 -11.42 -0.23 47.07
C ARG A 13 -12.43 -1.14 46.36
N ALA A 14 -12.70 -2.26 47.03
CA ALA A 14 -13.82 -3.13 46.70
C ALA A 14 -15.11 -2.49 47.20
N VAL A 15 -16.13 -2.42 46.40
CA VAL A 15 -17.51 -2.09 46.78
C VAL A 15 -18.34 -3.33 46.57
N LEU A 16 -18.72 -3.97 47.66
CA LEU A 16 -19.77 -5.00 47.73
C LEU A 16 -21.12 -4.27 47.69
N GLY A 17 -21.96 -4.54 46.71
CA GLY A 17 -23.38 -4.17 46.68
C GLY A 17 -24.25 -5.41 46.86
N ALA A 18 -25.02 -5.43 47.95
CA ALA A 18 -25.90 -6.52 48.33
C ALA A 18 -27.13 -6.62 47.41
N VAL A 19 -27.45 -7.84 47.04
CA VAL A 19 -28.71 -8.23 46.34
C VAL A 19 -29.76 -8.47 47.40
N ALA A 20 -30.86 -7.72 47.35
CA ALA A 20 -32.08 -8.01 48.13
C ALA A 20 -33.08 -8.71 47.20
N VAL A 21 -33.39 -9.93 47.59
CA VAL A 21 -34.47 -10.73 47.01
C VAL A 21 -35.76 -10.36 47.75
N ALA A 22 -36.76 -9.88 47.01
CA ALA A 22 -38.13 -9.76 47.50
C ALA A 22 -39.06 -10.73 46.74
N LEU A 23 -39.45 -11.79 47.39
CA LEU A 23 -40.58 -12.66 47.01
C LEU A 23 -41.88 -11.98 47.45
N ALA A 24 -42.79 -11.77 46.51
CA ALA A 24 -44.18 -11.50 46.77
C ALA A 24 -45.04 -12.40 45.87
N ALA A 25 -45.64 -13.40 46.50
CA ALA A 25 -46.75 -14.16 45.94
C ALA A 25 -48.04 -13.40 46.22
N CYS A 26 -48.95 -13.28 45.22
CA CYS A 26 -50.40 -13.22 45.50
C CYS A 26 -51.21 -13.58 44.28
N ALA A 27 -52.21 -14.35 44.60
CA ALA A 27 -53.19 -15.05 43.80
C ALA A 27 -54.21 -14.15 43.00
N GLY A 28 -54.60 -14.63 41.84
CA GLY A 28 -55.97 -14.93 41.39
C GLY A 28 -56.85 -13.75 40.96
N LEU A 29 -57.30 -13.75 39.74
CA LEU A 29 -58.60 -14.05 39.16
C LEU A 29 -58.80 -13.33 37.77
N PRO A 30 -59.70 -13.80 36.90
CA PRO A 30 -59.57 -13.70 35.45
C PRO A 30 -60.41 -12.54 34.86
N GLY A 31 -60.01 -12.04 33.73
CA GLY A 31 -60.85 -11.09 33.00
C GLY A 31 -60.20 -10.48 31.77
N GLY A 32 -60.72 -10.86 30.61
CA GLY A 32 -60.77 -9.96 29.46
C GLY A 32 -59.56 -9.98 28.51
N GLY A 33 -59.75 -10.66 27.40
CA GLY A 33 -58.80 -10.68 26.31
C GLY A 33 -58.61 -9.30 25.65
N ALA A 34 -57.34 -9.03 25.40
CA ALA A 34 -56.93 -8.18 24.30
C ALA A 34 -55.63 -8.84 23.77
N GLN A 35 -55.75 -9.53 22.65
CA GLN A 35 -54.63 -10.05 21.90
C GLN A 35 -53.85 -8.85 21.34
N SER A 36 -52.74 -8.54 21.94
CA SER A 36 -51.71 -7.75 21.27
C SER A 36 -51.15 -8.53 20.09
N PRO A 37 -50.98 -7.95 18.91
CA PRO A 37 -50.35 -8.65 17.80
C PRO A 37 -48.92 -9.02 18.21
N ALA A 38 -48.64 -10.32 18.13
CA ALA A 38 -47.29 -10.85 18.27
C ALA A 38 -46.40 -10.11 17.27
N GLN A 39 -45.44 -9.32 17.78
CA GLN A 39 -44.32 -8.89 17.00
C GLN A 39 -43.55 -10.15 16.61
N GLU A 40 -43.64 -10.52 15.34
CA GLU A 40 -42.70 -11.45 14.73
C GLU A 40 -41.28 -10.93 15.02
N PRO A 41 -40.37 -11.78 15.54
CA PRO A 41 -38.96 -11.38 15.63
C PRO A 41 -38.49 -11.08 14.20
N ALA A 42 -38.05 -9.85 13.98
CA ALA A 42 -37.38 -9.48 12.75
C ALA A 42 -36.33 -10.55 12.46
N ALA A 43 -36.53 -11.30 11.39
CA ALA A 43 -35.57 -12.27 10.90
C ALA A 43 -34.27 -11.49 10.64
N ASN A 44 -33.33 -11.69 11.50
CA ASN A 44 -31.94 -11.22 11.30
C ASN A 44 -31.47 -12.04 10.10
N GLU A 45 -31.65 -11.52 8.88
CA GLU A 45 -31.08 -12.08 7.68
C GLU A 45 -29.56 -12.08 7.88
N THR A 46 -29.06 -13.15 8.48
CA THR A 46 -27.65 -13.52 8.39
C THR A 46 -27.38 -13.69 6.89
N LYS A 47 -26.86 -12.64 6.25
CA LYS A 47 -26.35 -12.73 4.89
C LYS A 47 -25.37 -13.89 4.87
N ASP A 48 -25.79 -14.97 4.24
CA ASP A 48 -24.97 -16.17 4.07
C ASP A 48 -23.63 -15.76 3.44
N ARG A 49 -22.53 -16.34 3.92
CA ARG A 49 -21.23 -16.03 3.35
C ARG A 49 -21.17 -16.59 1.94
N ILE A 50 -20.99 -15.74 0.96
CA ILE A 50 -20.76 -16.15 -0.43
C ILE A 50 -19.54 -17.07 -0.46
N THR A 51 -19.74 -18.30 -0.91
CA THR A 51 -18.71 -19.32 -1.06
C THR A 51 -18.42 -19.56 -2.55
N ALA A 52 -17.37 -20.33 -2.85
CA ALA A 52 -17.03 -20.66 -4.24
C ALA A 52 -18.14 -21.44 -4.96
N SER A 53 -19.07 -22.10 -4.21
CA SER A 53 -20.25 -22.78 -4.77
C SER A 53 -21.36 -21.82 -5.17
N ASP A 54 -21.36 -20.59 -4.67
CA ASP A 54 -22.37 -19.59 -4.98
C ASP A 54 -21.95 -18.70 -6.17
N GLU A 55 -20.69 -18.88 -6.65
CA GLU A 55 -20.16 -18.16 -7.80
C GLU A 55 -20.86 -18.61 -9.09
N THR A 56 -21.41 -17.67 -9.84
CA THR A 56 -22.03 -17.96 -11.12
C THR A 56 -21.01 -18.43 -12.17
N GLU A 57 -21.43 -19.20 -13.17
CA GLU A 57 -20.56 -19.61 -14.26
C GLU A 57 -20.00 -18.40 -15.04
N ALA A 58 -20.73 -17.29 -15.09
CA ALA A 58 -20.28 -16.03 -15.66
C ALA A 58 -19.12 -15.42 -14.86
N SER A 59 -19.28 -15.34 -13.51
CA SER A 59 -18.24 -14.82 -12.62
C SER A 59 -17.00 -15.72 -12.59
N LYS A 60 -17.16 -17.04 -12.63
CA LYS A 60 -16.03 -17.97 -12.77
C LYS A 60 -15.24 -17.73 -14.06
N ARG A 61 -15.93 -17.60 -15.19
CA ARG A 61 -15.27 -17.30 -16.48
C ARG A 61 -14.55 -15.96 -16.42
N ALA A 62 -15.18 -14.92 -15.86
CA ALA A 62 -14.56 -13.60 -15.71
C ALA A 62 -13.31 -13.69 -14.86
N ARG A 63 -13.35 -14.35 -13.71
CA ARG A 63 -12.20 -14.52 -12.79
C ARG A 63 -11.02 -15.18 -13.50
N VAL A 64 -11.23 -16.31 -14.18
CA VAL A 64 -10.15 -17.00 -14.92
C VAL A 64 -9.52 -16.10 -15.99
N ARG A 65 -10.33 -15.30 -16.69
CA ARG A 65 -9.82 -14.36 -17.70
C ARG A 65 -9.08 -13.18 -17.07
N ILE A 66 -9.51 -12.68 -15.90
CA ILE A 66 -8.79 -11.66 -15.15
C ILE A 66 -7.41 -12.18 -14.71
N GLU A 67 -7.34 -13.39 -14.18
CA GLU A 67 -6.08 -14.04 -13.79
C GLU A 67 -5.14 -14.19 -15.01
N LEU A 68 -5.68 -14.63 -16.15
CA LEU A 68 -4.93 -14.76 -17.40
C LEU A 68 -4.43 -13.40 -17.92
N ALA A 69 -5.31 -12.39 -17.93
CA ALA A 69 -4.95 -11.02 -18.28
C ALA A 69 -3.84 -10.47 -17.38
N GLY A 70 -3.92 -10.72 -16.07
CA GLY A 70 -2.88 -10.35 -15.10
C GLY A 70 -1.54 -11.01 -15.38
N ALA A 71 -1.55 -12.30 -15.76
CA ALA A 71 -0.34 -13.02 -16.15
C ALA A 71 0.30 -12.46 -17.43
N TYR A 72 -0.50 -12.10 -18.43
CA TYR A 72 0.00 -11.45 -19.65
C TYR A 72 0.51 -10.03 -19.37
N PHE A 73 -0.21 -9.27 -18.55
CA PHE A 73 0.21 -7.94 -18.11
C PHE A 73 1.58 -8.00 -17.41
N GLY A 74 1.77 -8.94 -16.47
CA GLY A 74 3.05 -9.12 -15.77
C GLY A 74 4.21 -9.52 -16.69
N ARG A 75 3.93 -10.07 -17.87
CA ARG A 75 4.91 -10.40 -18.92
C ARG A 75 5.12 -9.28 -19.95
N GLY A 76 4.46 -8.12 -19.77
CA GLY A 76 4.53 -7.03 -20.73
C GLY A 76 3.72 -7.25 -22.01
N GLN A 77 2.88 -8.28 -22.08
CA GLN A 77 2.06 -8.63 -23.26
C GLN A 77 0.73 -7.87 -23.23
N MET A 78 0.82 -6.54 -23.35
CA MET A 78 -0.30 -5.62 -23.11
C MET A 78 -1.50 -5.85 -24.02
N ALA A 79 -1.28 -6.14 -25.31
CA ALA A 79 -2.37 -6.39 -26.28
C ALA A 79 -3.18 -7.63 -25.86
N THR A 80 -2.50 -8.75 -25.57
CA THR A 80 -3.15 -9.99 -25.16
C THR A 80 -3.85 -9.81 -23.80
N ALA A 81 -3.22 -9.10 -22.86
CA ALA A 81 -3.85 -8.76 -21.58
C ALA A 81 -5.15 -7.95 -21.79
N LEU A 82 -5.14 -7.00 -22.73
CA LEU A 82 -6.31 -6.18 -23.06
C LEU A 82 -7.43 -7.02 -23.68
N ASP A 83 -7.12 -7.97 -24.52
CA ASP A 83 -8.13 -8.86 -25.16
C ASP A 83 -8.78 -9.76 -24.10
N GLU A 84 -7.99 -10.37 -23.21
CA GLU A 84 -8.53 -11.21 -22.13
C GLU A 84 -9.39 -10.39 -21.15
N ILE A 85 -8.98 -9.17 -20.81
CA ILE A 85 -9.77 -8.35 -19.89
C ILE A 85 -11.07 -7.86 -20.49
N LYS A 86 -11.13 -7.59 -21.81
CA LYS A 86 -12.37 -7.29 -22.51
C LYS A 86 -13.35 -8.45 -22.45
N LEU A 87 -12.85 -9.69 -22.65
CA LEU A 87 -13.65 -10.90 -22.54
C LEU A 87 -14.13 -11.14 -21.11
N ALA A 88 -13.31 -10.81 -20.09
CA ALA A 88 -13.72 -10.86 -18.69
C ALA A 88 -14.90 -9.90 -18.40
N ILE A 89 -14.80 -8.66 -18.88
CA ILE A 89 -15.85 -7.64 -18.71
C ILE A 89 -17.15 -8.04 -19.44
N VAL A 90 -17.06 -8.68 -20.62
CA VAL A 90 -18.24 -9.22 -21.29
C VAL A 90 -18.89 -10.33 -20.50
N ALA A 91 -18.10 -11.20 -19.84
CA ALA A 91 -18.62 -12.29 -19.01
C ALA A 91 -19.25 -11.77 -17.71
N ASP A 92 -18.62 -10.80 -17.04
CA ASP A 92 -19.13 -10.17 -15.80
C ASP A 92 -18.83 -8.66 -15.82
N PRO A 93 -19.79 -7.84 -16.26
CA PRO A 93 -19.61 -6.38 -16.34
C PRO A 93 -19.68 -5.68 -14.97
N THR A 94 -19.92 -6.43 -13.90
CA THR A 94 -20.02 -5.90 -12.54
C THR A 94 -18.79 -6.18 -11.68
N ASN A 95 -17.77 -6.85 -12.23
CA ASN A 95 -16.56 -7.21 -11.51
C ASN A 95 -15.57 -6.01 -11.46
N PRO A 96 -15.31 -5.40 -10.28
CA PRO A 96 -14.44 -4.23 -10.16
C PRO A 96 -12.97 -4.55 -10.53
N ALA A 97 -12.50 -5.77 -10.23
CA ALA A 97 -11.12 -6.17 -10.51
C ALA A 97 -10.80 -6.17 -12.01
N ALA A 98 -11.79 -6.49 -12.87
CA ALA A 98 -11.62 -6.41 -14.31
C ALA A 98 -11.36 -4.97 -14.78
N PHE A 99 -12.10 -4.01 -14.23
CA PHE A 99 -11.90 -2.60 -14.57
C PHE A 99 -10.62 -2.04 -13.97
N ASN A 100 -10.23 -2.44 -12.76
CA ASN A 100 -8.94 -2.07 -12.16
C ASN A 100 -7.77 -2.52 -13.06
N LEU A 101 -7.75 -3.80 -13.46
CA LEU A 101 -6.70 -4.32 -14.34
C LEU A 101 -6.73 -3.66 -15.72
N ARG A 102 -7.92 -3.39 -16.29
CA ARG A 102 -8.04 -2.62 -17.54
C ARG A 102 -7.43 -1.24 -17.42
N GLY A 103 -7.62 -0.56 -16.28
CA GLY A 103 -7.00 0.73 -15.97
C GLY A 103 -5.47 0.66 -15.98
N LEU A 104 -4.90 -0.37 -15.36
CA LEU A 104 -3.46 -0.61 -15.37
C LEU A 104 -2.93 -0.87 -16.80
N ILE A 105 -3.63 -1.67 -17.58
CA ILE A 105 -3.24 -1.98 -18.97
C ILE A 105 -3.23 -0.72 -19.82
N TYR A 106 -4.32 0.07 -19.81
CA TYR A 106 -4.40 1.31 -20.58
C TYR A 106 -3.37 2.35 -20.11
N GLY A 107 -3.13 2.47 -18.80
CA GLY A 107 -2.09 3.35 -18.26
C GLY A 107 -0.69 2.99 -18.76
N ASN A 108 -0.39 1.68 -18.91
CA ASN A 108 0.87 1.22 -19.51
C ASN A 108 0.93 1.41 -21.03
N LEU A 109 -0.20 1.41 -21.73
CA LEU A 109 -0.28 1.70 -23.15
C LEU A 109 -0.24 3.21 -23.46
N GLY A 110 -0.32 4.08 -22.43
CA GLY A 110 -0.36 5.52 -22.60
C GLY A 110 -1.74 6.07 -22.99
N ASP A 111 -2.79 5.26 -22.87
CA ASP A 111 -4.18 5.72 -23.08
C ASP A 111 -4.77 6.20 -21.76
N ASP A 112 -4.34 7.39 -21.35
CA ASP A 112 -4.66 7.97 -20.06
C ASP A 112 -6.17 8.13 -19.83
N LYS A 113 -6.93 8.45 -20.90
CA LYS A 113 -8.38 8.63 -20.80
C LYS A 113 -9.09 7.32 -20.48
N LEU A 114 -8.79 6.25 -21.20
CA LEU A 114 -9.38 4.92 -20.96
C LEU A 114 -8.90 4.31 -19.65
N ALA A 115 -7.66 4.61 -19.22
CA ALA A 115 -7.16 4.21 -17.92
C ALA A 115 -7.99 4.85 -16.80
N GLU A 116 -8.18 6.17 -16.85
CA GLU A 116 -8.94 6.90 -15.81
C GLU A 116 -10.42 6.48 -15.78
N GLU A 117 -11.06 6.33 -16.94
CA GLU A 117 -12.44 5.81 -17.05
C GLU A 117 -12.55 4.41 -16.40
N SER A 118 -11.55 3.56 -16.62
CA SER A 118 -11.53 2.20 -16.07
C SER A 118 -11.40 2.22 -14.53
N PHE A 119 -10.46 2.98 -13.99
CA PHE A 119 -10.31 3.10 -12.53
C PHE A 119 -11.55 3.70 -11.87
N ARG A 120 -12.15 4.74 -12.47
CA ARG A 120 -13.39 5.32 -11.96
C ARG A 120 -14.54 4.30 -11.97
N ARG A 121 -14.63 3.49 -13.03
CA ARG A 121 -15.64 2.43 -13.11
C ARG A 121 -15.42 1.35 -12.04
N ALA A 122 -14.18 0.95 -11.77
CA ALA A 122 -13.87 0.02 -10.69
C ALA A 122 -14.35 0.55 -9.33
N LEU A 123 -14.05 1.82 -9.01
CA LEU A 123 -14.47 2.45 -7.76
C LEU A 123 -15.98 2.74 -7.68
N GLN A 124 -16.68 2.87 -8.81
CA GLN A 124 -18.16 2.93 -8.83
C GLN A 124 -18.78 1.57 -8.48
N LEU A 125 -18.13 0.47 -8.86
CA LEU A 125 -18.58 -0.89 -8.57
C LEU A 125 -18.23 -1.31 -7.14
N ASP A 126 -17.05 -0.96 -6.67
CA ASP A 126 -16.62 -1.13 -5.28
C ASP A 126 -15.86 0.11 -4.78
N ALA A 127 -16.57 0.98 -4.08
CA ALA A 127 -16.02 2.21 -3.52
C ALA A 127 -15.05 1.98 -2.33
N ARG A 128 -14.84 0.72 -1.91
CA ARG A 128 -13.97 0.36 -0.79
C ARG A 128 -12.77 -0.47 -1.23
N ASP A 129 -12.57 -0.68 -2.52
CA ASP A 129 -11.44 -1.40 -3.07
C ASP A 129 -10.14 -0.57 -2.92
N ALA A 130 -9.39 -0.87 -1.87
CA ALA A 130 -8.13 -0.21 -1.55
C ALA A 130 -7.05 -0.43 -2.63
N ASP A 131 -7.06 -1.58 -3.31
CA ASP A 131 -6.11 -1.88 -4.38
C ASP A 131 -6.37 -1.01 -5.62
N THR A 132 -7.64 -0.81 -5.98
CA THR A 132 -8.01 0.14 -7.03
C THR A 132 -7.64 1.57 -6.66
N MET A 133 -7.89 1.99 -5.40
CA MET A 133 -7.47 3.33 -4.93
C MET A 133 -5.96 3.52 -5.04
N GLN A 134 -5.17 2.52 -4.62
CA GLN A 134 -3.70 2.55 -4.71
C GLN A 134 -3.22 2.63 -6.16
N ASN A 135 -3.77 1.79 -7.05
CA ASN A 135 -3.39 1.75 -8.46
C ASN A 135 -3.77 3.05 -9.19
N TYR A 136 -4.97 3.56 -8.94
CA TYR A 136 -5.42 4.82 -9.51
C TYR A 136 -4.61 6.00 -8.95
N GLY A 137 -4.29 6.01 -7.65
CA GLY A 137 -3.40 6.99 -7.04
C GLY A 137 -2.03 7.01 -7.70
N TRP A 138 -1.43 5.85 -7.98
CA TRP A 138 -0.18 5.76 -8.71
C TRP A 138 -0.28 6.30 -10.14
N PHE A 139 -1.34 5.94 -10.86
CA PHE A 139 -1.61 6.48 -12.19
C PHE A 139 -1.66 8.01 -12.17
N LEU A 140 -2.43 8.61 -11.27
CA LEU A 140 -2.52 10.06 -11.11
C LEU A 140 -1.17 10.70 -10.74
N CYS A 141 -0.38 10.04 -9.91
CA CYS A 141 0.96 10.47 -9.57
C CYS A 141 1.87 10.54 -10.80
N GLN A 142 1.80 9.57 -11.71
CA GLN A 142 2.54 9.60 -12.97
C GLN A 142 2.13 10.77 -13.86
N GLN A 143 0.84 11.15 -13.82
CA GLN A 143 0.30 12.33 -14.49
C GLN A 143 0.58 13.65 -13.75
N LYS A 144 1.39 13.63 -12.68
CA LYS A 144 1.71 14.79 -11.80
C LYS A 144 0.48 15.40 -11.12
N ARG A 145 -0.63 14.68 -11.04
CA ARG A 145 -1.86 15.06 -10.32
C ARG A 145 -1.73 14.68 -8.83
N PHE A 146 -0.70 15.23 -8.19
CA PHE A 146 -0.26 14.84 -6.85
C PHE A 146 -1.34 14.98 -5.76
N PRO A 147 -2.16 16.05 -5.70
CA PRO A 147 -3.20 16.18 -4.67
C PRO A 147 -4.28 15.10 -4.76
N GLU A 148 -4.66 14.71 -5.97
CA GLU A 148 -5.66 13.68 -6.20
C GLU A 148 -5.08 12.28 -5.87
N ALA A 149 -3.84 12.02 -6.27
CA ALA A 149 -3.12 10.80 -5.90
C ALA A 149 -3.04 10.64 -4.37
N GLU A 150 -2.67 11.70 -3.66
CA GLU A 150 -2.56 11.72 -2.19
C GLU A 150 -3.90 11.42 -1.52
N SER A 151 -5.01 11.94 -2.06
CA SER A 151 -6.35 11.66 -1.56
C SER A 151 -6.69 10.17 -1.65
N LEU A 152 -6.38 9.52 -2.78
CA LEU A 152 -6.64 8.09 -2.99
C LEU A 152 -5.76 7.21 -2.11
N PHE A 153 -4.47 7.51 -1.96
CA PHE A 153 -3.59 6.76 -1.05
C PHE A 153 -4.09 6.82 0.39
N ARG A 154 -4.51 8.00 0.87
CA ARG A 154 -5.09 8.14 2.21
C ARG A 154 -6.38 7.35 2.38
N GLN A 155 -7.26 7.32 1.38
CA GLN A 155 -8.47 6.52 1.40
C GLN A 155 -8.13 5.02 1.47
N ALA A 156 -7.21 4.53 0.65
CA ALA A 156 -6.75 3.14 0.68
C ALA A 156 -6.20 2.74 2.07
N LEU A 157 -5.33 3.59 2.63
CA LEU A 157 -4.71 3.35 3.94
C LEU A 157 -5.70 3.44 5.12
N ALA A 158 -6.85 4.09 4.93
CA ALA A 158 -7.91 4.15 5.92
C ALA A 158 -8.84 2.92 5.90
N MET A 159 -8.71 2.01 4.92
CA MET A 159 -9.53 0.81 4.85
C MET A 159 -9.18 -0.16 5.98
N PRO A 160 -10.19 -0.66 6.72
CA PRO A 160 -9.97 -1.63 7.79
C PRO A 160 -9.29 -2.91 7.27
N ASN A 161 -8.29 -3.40 8.00
CA ASN A 161 -7.58 -4.66 7.70
C ASN A 161 -6.88 -4.69 6.31
N TYR A 162 -6.55 -3.55 5.75
CA TYR A 162 -5.82 -3.47 4.49
C TYR A 162 -4.39 -4.00 4.65
N ARG A 163 -4.12 -5.16 4.05
CA ARG A 163 -2.84 -5.87 4.22
C ARG A 163 -1.70 -5.26 3.41
N ASP A 164 -2.02 -4.64 2.28
CA ASP A 164 -1.01 -4.05 1.38
C ASP A 164 -0.61 -2.62 1.75
N SER A 165 -0.89 -2.21 3.00
CA SER A 165 -0.50 -0.91 3.54
C SER A 165 0.99 -0.58 3.33
N PRO A 166 1.97 -1.51 3.52
CA PRO A 166 3.38 -1.20 3.29
C PRO A 166 3.66 -0.80 1.83
N ARG A 167 3.06 -1.51 0.87
CA ARG A 167 3.17 -1.21 -0.56
C ARG A 167 2.53 0.15 -0.91
N THR A 168 1.36 0.43 -0.36
CA THR A 168 0.68 1.71 -0.59
C THR A 168 1.47 2.88 -0.01
N LEU A 169 2.03 2.73 1.20
CA LEU A 169 2.93 3.72 1.80
C LEU A 169 4.19 3.93 0.97
N LEU A 170 4.81 2.86 0.44
CA LEU A 170 5.93 2.99 -0.48
C LEU A 170 5.54 3.83 -1.70
N THR A 171 4.43 3.50 -2.35
CA THR A 171 3.96 4.20 -3.56
C THR A 171 3.62 5.67 -3.26
N GLN A 172 2.95 5.93 -2.13
CA GLN A 172 2.65 7.28 -1.65
C GLN A 172 3.93 8.09 -1.39
N GLY A 173 4.90 7.50 -0.69
CA GLY A 173 6.18 8.16 -0.40
C GLY A 173 6.98 8.50 -1.65
N ILE A 174 7.00 7.60 -2.65
CA ILE A 174 7.59 7.88 -3.97
C ILE A 174 6.86 9.05 -4.64
N CYS A 175 5.53 9.08 -4.57
CA CYS A 175 4.73 10.15 -5.15
C CYS A 175 5.00 11.50 -4.48
N GLN A 176 5.08 11.53 -3.16
CA GLN A 176 5.44 12.72 -2.38
C GLN A 176 6.86 13.22 -2.73
N ALA A 177 7.84 12.31 -2.89
CA ALA A 177 9.19 12.65 -3.34
C ALA A 177 9.19 13.28 -4.75
N ARG A 178 8.42 12.73 -5.69
CA ARG A 178 8.24 13.29 -7.04
C ARG A 178 7.59 14.68 -7.02
N ALA A 179 6.74 14.94 -6.03
CA ALA A 179 6.13 16.26 -5.79
C ALA A 179 7.09 17.25 -5.07
N GLY A 180 8.33 16.84 -4.74
CA GLY A 180 9.27 17.63 -3.98
C GLY A 180 8.97 17.74 -2.47
N GLN A 181 8.02 16.94 -1.99
CA GLN A 181 7.56 16.94 -0.58
C GLN A 181 8.45 16.03 0.28
N TRP A 182 9.77 16.31 0.29
CA TRP A 182 10.78 15.42 0.87
C TRP A 182 10.53 15.04 2.33
N SER A 183 10.06 15.99 3.15
CA SER A 183 9.78 15.73 4.57
C SER A 183 8.61 14.77 4.78
N GLN A 184 7.56 14.90 3.97
CA GLN A 184 6.42 13.98 4.01
C GLN A 184 6.82 12.60 3.48
N ALA A 185 7.56 12.57 2.37
CA ALA A 185 8.08 11.34 1.78
C ALA A 185 8.92 10.53 2.77
N GLU A 186 9.81 11.20 3.55
CA GLU A 186 10.58 10.52 4.59
C GLU A 186 9.67 9.85 5.63
N GLY A 187 8.73 10.58 6.20
CA GLY A 187 7.81 10.03 7.21
C GLY A 187 7.00 8.83 6.68
N THR A 188 6.50 8.96 5.44
CA THR A 188 5.72 7.91 4.78
C THR A 188 6.55 6.67 4.47
N LEU A 189 7.76 6.85 3.92
CA LEU A 189 8.68 5.74 3.60
C LEU A 189 9.24 5.08 4.87
N THR A 190 9.48 5.84 5.93
CA THR A 190 9.89 5.28 7.22
C THR A 190 8.80 4.36 7.75
N ARG A 191 7.54 4.77 7.71
CA ARG A 191 6.43 3.92 8.13
C ARG A 191 6.29 2.67 7.25
N SER A 192 6.48 2.80 5.91
CA SER A 192 6.52 1.63 5.02
C SER A 192 7.62 0.66 5.43
N TYR A 193 8.81 1.19 5.74
CA TYR A 193 9.97 0.41 6.16
C TYR A 193 9.77 -0.29 7.52
N GLU A 194 9.12 0.36 8.47
CA GLU A 194 8.78 -0.23 9.77
C GLU A 194 7.82 -1.42 9.64
N LEU A 195 6.89 -1.35 8.69
CA LEU A 195 5.91 -2.42 8.42
C LEU A 195 6.49 -3.57 7.59
N ASP A 196 7.43 -3.28 6.68
CA ASP A 196 8.12 -4.26 5.84
C ASP A 196 9.61 -3.90 5.68
N PRO A 197 10.44 -4.22 6.70
CA PRO A 197 11.88 -3.93 6.65
C PRO A 197 12.65 -4.74 5.59
N GLY A 198 12.04 -5.81 5.08
CA GLY A 198 12.60 -6.69 4.05
C GLY A 198 12.52 -6.11 2.64
N ASN A 199 11.71 -5.11 2.40
CA ASN A 199 11.49 -4.56 1.07
C ASN A 199 12.65 -3.66 0.61
N PRO A 200 13.46 -4.09 -0.38
CA PRO A 200 14.59 -3.30 -0.83
C PRO A 200 14.17 -1.99 -1.50
N SER A 201 13.01 -1.97 -2.18
CA SER A 201 12.51 -0.78 -2.84
C SER A 201 12.22 0.33 -1.83
N THR A 202 11.65 0.00 -0.67
CA THR A 202 11.40 0.97 0.40
C THR A 202 12.71 1.55 0.92
N ALA A 203 13.71 0.71 1.19
CA ALA A 203 15.01 1.16 1.70
C ALA A 203 15.76 2.04 0.69
N ILE A 204 15.71 1.72 -0.61
CA ILE A 204 16.33 2.51 -1.69
C ILE A 204 15.67 3.90 -1.77
N ASN A 205 14.34 3.96 -1.84
CA ASN A 205 13.62 5.22 -1.94
C ASN A 205 13.78 6.07 -0.67
N LEU A 206 13.83 5.45 0.51
CA LEU A 206 14.14 6.16 1.74
C LEU A 206 15.56 6.75 1.73
N ALA A 207 16.55 6.00 1.24
CA ALA A 207 17.92 6.50 1.08
C ALA A 207 17.99 7.71 0.12
N GLU A 208 17.26 7.65 -1.00
CA GLU A 208 17.18 8.77 -1.95
C GLU A 208 16.56 10.00 -1.30
N VAL A 209 15.43 9.85 -0.60
CA VAL A 209 14.77 10.96 0.10
C VAL A 209 15.67 11.56 1.19
N LEU A 210 16.36 10.73 1.98
CA LEU A 210 17.31 11.18 2.99
C LEU A 210 18.49 11.93 2.38
N TYR A 211 18.99 11.48 1.22
CA TYR A 211 20.02 12.18 0.46
C TYR A 211 19.57 13.59 0.03
N HIS A 212 18.36 13.71 -0.54
CA HIS A 212 17.80 15.00 -0.93
C HIS A 212 17.56 15.94 0.26
N ARG A 213 17.24 15.39 1.44
CA ARG A 213 17.11 16.17 2.67
C ARG A 213 18.44 16.56 3.32
N GLY A 214 19.57 16.05 2.82
CA GLY A 214 20.88 16.27 3.43
C GLY A 214 21.17 15.39 4.66
N GLU A 215 20.32 14.43 4.97
CA GLU A 215 20.47 13.44 6.06
C GLU A 215 21.46 12.33 5.65
N LEU A 216 22.68 12.74 5.30
CA LEU A 216 23.63 11.92 4.54
C LEU A 216 24.08 10.66 5.27
N GLU A 217 24.28 10.70 6.59
CA GLU A 217 24.67 9.51 7.36
C GLU A 217 23.55 8.47 7.44
N ARG A 218 22.31 8.93 7.55
CA ARG A 218 21.13 8.03 7.53
C ARG A 218 20.95 7.43 6.13
N ALA A 219 21.13 8.23 5.07
CA ALA A 219 21.12 7.76 3.69
C ALA A 219 22.21 6.70 3.46
N ARG A 220 23.44 6.95 3.94
CA ARG A 220 24.57 6.02 3.90
C ARG A 220 24.23 4.69 4.56
N PHE A 221 23.62 4.73 5.74
CA PHE A 221 23.22 3.52 6.47
C PHE A 221 22.28 2.65 5.64
N GLN A 222 21.23 3.25 5.06
CA GLN A 222 20.26 2.52 4.26
C GLN A 222 20.88 1.93 3.00
N ILE A 223 21.64 2.72 2.22
CA ILE A 223 22.15 2.27 0.93
C ILE A 223 23.28 1.25 1.05
N ARG A 224 24.10 1.31 2.12
CA ARG A 224 25.13 0.30 2.37
C ARG A 224 24.53 -1.08 2.63
N ARG A 225 23.42 -1.16 3.34
CA ARG A 225 22.72 -2.41 3.57
C ARG A 225 22.23 -3.03 2.25
N ILE A 226 21.71 -2.20 1.34
CA ILE A 226 21.27 -2.63 0.00
C ILE A 226 22.46 -3.13 -0.82
N ASN A 227 23.53 -2.35 -0.89
CA ASN A 227 24.71 -2.67 -1.68
C ASN A 227 25.55 -3.84 -1.11
N GLY A 228 25.30 -4.22 0.14
CA GLY A 228 25.87 -5.43 0.75
C GLY A 228 25.22 -6.73 0.26
N ASN A 229 24.10 -6.68 -0.45
CA ASN A 229 23.43 -7.85 -1.00
C ASN A 229 23.66 -7.94 -2.52
N PRO A 230 24.40 -8.98 -3.01
CA PRO A 230 24.70 -9.13 -4.43
C PRO A 230 23.47 -9.26 -5.34
N ASP A 231 22.33 -9.77 -4.81
CA ASP A 231 21.14 -10.05 -5.59
C ASP A 231 20.30 -8.79 -5.91
N ILE A 232 20.47 -7.74 -5.12
CA ILE A 232 19.66 -6.51 -5.27
C ILE A 232 20.49 -5.29 -5.66
N VAL A 233 21.82 -5.35 -5.51
CA VAL A 233 22.69 -4.24 -5.91
C VAL A 233 22.65 -4.03 -7.44
N ASN A 234 22.50 -2.78 -7.85
CA ASN A 234 22.45 -2.38 -9.26
C ASN A 234 23.18 -1.05 -9.49
N ALA A 235 23.24 -0.59 -10.74
CA ALA A 235 23.93 0.66 -11.08
C ALA A 235 23.41 1.86 -10.31
N GLN A 236 22.10 1.99 -10.16
CA GLN A 236 21.47 3.12 -9.45
C GLN A 236 21.83 3.13 -7.97
N THR A 237 21.82 1.97 -7.30
CA THR A 237 22.14 1.88 -5.86
C THR A 237 23.63 2.16 -5.58
N LEU A 238 24.53 1.71 -6.46
CA LEU A 238 25.96 2.04 -6.36
C LEU A 238 26.21 3.53 -6.64
N TRP A 239 25.50 4.10 -7.60
CA TRP A 239 25.58 5.50 -7.92
C TRP A 239 25.09 6.39 -6.78
N LEU A 240 23.93 6.07 -6.20
CA LEU A 240 23.43 6.78 -5.02
C LEU A 240 24.45 6.72 -3.87
N ALA A 241 25.05 5.56 -3.62
CA ALA A 241 26.10 5.42 -2.61
C ALA A 241 27.31 6.31 -2.91
N ALA A 242 27.79 6.35 -4.16
CA ALA A 242 28.89 7.23 -4.58
C ALA A 242 28.55 8.72 -4.38
N ARG A 243 27.34 9.15 -4.73
CA ARG A 243 26.84 10.53 -4.51
C ARG A 243 26.80 10.89 -3.02
N ILE A 244 26.31 9.98 -2.17
CA ILE A 244 26.28 10.16 -0.71
C ILE A 244 27.71 10.34 -0.17
N GLU A 245 28.64 9.42 -0.55
CA GLU A 245 30.02 9.49 -0.09
C GLU A 245 30.72 10.77 -0.60
N ASN A 246 30.40 11.23 -1.81
CA ASN A 246 30.92 12.49 -2.36
C ASN A 246 30.47 13.69 -1.50
N ARG A 247 29.19 13.79 -1.17
CA ARG A 247 28.67 14.87 -0.31
C ARG A 247 29.20 14.81 1.13
N LEU A 248 29.58 13.64 1.60
CA LEU A 248 30.24 13.44 2.91
C LEU A 248 31.75 13.71 2.86
N GLY A 249 32.33 14.00 1.69
CA GLY A 249 33.76 14.21 1.51
C GLY A 249 34.62 12.95 1.62
N ASN A 250 34.00 11.76 1.61
CA ASN A 250 34.71 10.48 1.70
C ASN A 250 35.20 10.01 0.33
N ARG A 251 36.39 10.50 -0.06
CA ARG A 251 37.01 10.17 -1.35
C ARG A 251 37.20 8.67 -1.57
N GLN A 252 37.60 7.94 -0.52
CA GLN A 252 37.80 6.50 -0.62
C GLN A 252 36.47 5.77 -0.95
N GLY A 253 35.39 6.11 -0.26
CA GLY A 253 34.06 5.55 -0.55
C GLY A 253 33.59 5.85 -1.97
N VAL A 254 33.83 7.06 -2.48
CA VAL A 254 33.54 7.42 -3.88
C VAL A 254 34.29 6.50 -4.86
N GLN A 255 35.59 6.27 -4.63
CA GLN A 255 36.41 5.39 -5.49
C GLN A 255 35.97 3.93 -5.42
N ASP A 256 35.62 3.44 -4.23
CA ASP A 256 35.19 2.06 -4.01
C ASP A 256 33.88 1.77 -4.76
N PHE A 257 32.86 2.63 -4.61
CA PHE A 257 31.60 2.47 -5.32
C PHE A 257 31.73 2.73 -6.83
N GLY A 258 32.54 3.71 -7.22
CA GLY A 258 32.83 3.97 -8.62
C GLY A 258 33.55 2.83 -9.32
N SER A 259 34.45 2.14 -8.63
CA SER A 259 35.15 0.96 -9.16
C SER A 259 34.19 -0.21 -9.35
N GLN A 260 33.30 -0.46 -8.38
CA GLN A 260 32.25 -1.47 -8.50
C GLN A 260 31.29 -1.14 -9.65
N LEU A 261 30.89 0.12 -9.80
CA LEU A 261 30.01 0.59 -10.86
C LEU A 261 30.62 0.31 -12.24
N ARG A 262 31.87 0.68 -12.45
CA ARG A 262 32.57 0.42 -13.72
C ARG A 262 32.80 -1.06 -13.99
N ALA A 263 33.10 -1.85 -12.96
CA ALA A 263 33.37 -3.27 -13.12
C ALA A 263 32.11 -4.09 -13.41
N ARG A 264 31.01 -3.78 -12.75
CA ARG A 264 29.78 -4.58 -12.83
C ARG A 264 28.77 -4.05 -13.85
N PHE A 265 28.75 -2.71 -14.06
CA PHE A 265 27.74 -2.02 -14.88
C PHE A 265 28.39 -1.01 -15.85
N PRO A 266 29.42 -1.40 -16.64
CA PRO A 266 30.21 -0.46 -17.44
C PRO A 266 29.42 0.32 -18.49
N GLN A 267 28.30 -0.23 -18.94
CA GLN A 267 27.46 0.38 -19.98
C GLN A 267 26.26 1.17 -19.39
N SER A 268 26.16 1.29 -18.06
CA SER A 268 25.06 2.02 -17.44
C SER A 268 25.24 3.54 -17.58
N PRO A 269 24.14 4.31 -17.63
CA PRO A 269 24.18 5.76 -17.58
C PRO A 269 24.93 6.28 -16.34
N GLU A 270 24.78 5.60 -15.21
CA GLU A 270 25.39 5.92 -13.92
C GLU A 270 26.93 5.79 -13.97
N ALA A 271 27.45 4.75 -14.65
CA ALA A 271 28.90 4.62 -14.87
C ALA A 271 29.43 5.76 -15.74
N GLY A 272 28.66 6.19 -16.74
CA GLY A 272 28.96 7.37 -17.54
C GLY A 272 28.96 8.66 -16.72
N ALA A 273 27.96 8.86 -15.87
CA ALA A 273 27.86 10.02 -14.97
C ALA A 273 29.04 10.06 -13.98
N PHE A 274 29.39 8.89 -13.39
CA PHE A 274 30.55 8.77 -12.53
C PHE A 274 31.85 9.17 -13.25
N ALA A 275 32.06 8.67 -14.48
CA ALA A 275 33.27 8.98 -15.26
C ALA A 275 33.40 10.48 -15.59
N ARG A 276 32.27 11.18 -15.75
CA ARG A 276 32.23 12.62 -15.97
C ARG A 276 32.26 13.46 -14.69
N GLY A 277 32.19 12.82 -13.50
CA GLY A 277 32.14 13.52 -12.22
C GLY A 277 30.81 14.26 -11.95
N GLN A 278 29.69 13.85 -12.53
CA GLN A 278 28.38 14.53 -12.48
C GLN A 278 27.60 14.15 -11.21
N PHE A 279 28.16 14.42 -10.02
CA PHE A 279 27.57 14.00 -8.75
C PHE A 279 26.33 14.83 -8.31
N ASP A 280 26.12 16.00 -8.90
CA ASP A 280 25.11 16.98 -8.48
C ASP A 280 23.82 16.94 -9.32
N GLU A 281 23.72 16.03 -10.28
CA GLU A 281 22.55 15.85 -11.17
C GLU A 281 21.55 14.83 -10.64
#